data_31ee42130271a0e3ee4e23fb259ccfd9
#
_entry.id   31ee42130271a0e3ee4e23fb259ccfd9
#
_cell.length_a   1.000
_cell.length_b   1.000
_cell.length_c   1.000
_cell.angle_alpha   90.00
_cell.angle_beta   90.00
_cell.angle_gamma   90.00
#
_symmetry.space_group_name_H-M   'P 1'
#
loop_
_entity.id
_entity.type
_entity.pdbx_description
1 polymer ?
#
loop_
_entity_poly.entity_id
_entity_poly.type
_entity_poly.pdbx_seq_one_letter_code
_entity_poly.pdbx_strand_id
1 'polypeptide(L)'
;VLIVVTGPPAAGKSSWIRAHATARDIVIDLDLMALAMAGPGADHHAHTDVLTRVVHRARYAAIDEACQHLDKVDVYLIHTQPSAKALAKYKRLEARIVTVDPGRDIVMQRVKAMRQPEMERVV
;
A
#
# COMPACT_ATOMS: atom_id res chain seq x y z
N VAL A 1 -4.17 14.15 8.64
CA VAL A 1 -5.16 13.05 8.59
C VAL A 1 -4.50 11.78 8.09
N LEU A 2 -4.86 10.65 8.67
CA LEU A 2 -4.48 9.34 8.16
C LEU A 2 -5.55 8.84 7.20
N ILE A 3 -5.15 8.53 5.98
CA ILE A 3 -6.02 7.96 4.96
C ILE A 3 -5.53 6.54 4.66
N VAL A 4 -6.31 5.53 5.03
CA VAL A 4 -5.97 4.13 4.80
C VAL A 4 -6.71 3.67 3.55
N VAL A 5 -5.94 3.27 2.54
CA VAL A 5 -6.48 2.83 1.26
C VAL A 5 -6.44 1.31 1.21
N THR A 6 -7.60 0.70 1.15
CA THR A 6 -7.77 -0.76 1.14
C THR A 6 -8.35 -1.23 -0.18
N GLY A 7 -8.34 -2.51 -0.40
CA GLY A 7 -8.92 -3.12 -1.59
C GLY A 7 -8.04 -4.25 -2.12
N PRO A 8 -8.58 -5.06 -3.04
CA PRO A 8 -7.85 -6.21 -3.58
C PRO A 8 -6.64 -5.79 -4.40
N PRO A 9 -5.72 -6.74 -4.70
CA PRO A 9 -4.60 -6.46 -5.60
C PRO A 9 -5.10 -5.92 -6.94
N ALA A 10 -4.32 -5.02 -7.54
CA ALA A 10 -4.63 -4.40 -8.83
C ALA A 10 -5.97 -3.64 -8.89
N ALA A 11 -6.52 -3.26 -7.74
CA ALA A 11 -7.76 -2.47 -7.69
C ALA A 11 -7.57 -1.00 -8.06
N GLY A 12 -6.31 -0.51 -8.09
CA GLY A 12 -6.01 0.88 -8.40
C GLY A 12 -5.70 1.73 -7.17
N LYS A 13 -5.27 1.11 -6.06
CA LYS A 13 -4.95 1.82 -4.81
C LYS A 13 -3.84 2.85 -5.00
N SER A 14 -2.73 2.46 -5.64
CA SER A 14 -1.62 3.39 -5.90
C SER A 14 -2.03 4.51 -6.84
N SER A 15 -2.83 4.23 -7.84
CA SER A 15 -3.36 5.23 -8.77
C SER A 15 -4.28 6.23 -8.05
N TRP A 16 -5.12 5.72 -7.15
CA TRP A 16 -5.98 6.58 -6.35
C TRP A 16 -5.16 7.56 -5.51
N ILE A 17 -4.10 7.06 -4.85
CA ILE A 17 -3.21 7.90 -4.05
C ILE A 17 -2.53 8.96 -4.91
N ARG A 18 -2.00 8.58 -6.07
CA ARG A 18 -1.36 9.55 -6.97
C ARG A 18 -2.30 10.67 -7.42
N ALA A 19 -3.59 10.38 -7.50
CA ALA A 19 -4.59 11.37 -7.88
C ALA A 19 -4.95 12.33 -6.72
N HIS A 20 -4.71 11.93 -5.48
CA HIS A 20 -5.16 12.68 -4.29
C HIS A 20 -4.02 13.25 -3.44
N ALA A 21 -2.90 12.55 -3.33
CA ALA A 21 -1.78 13.00 -2.52
C ALA A 21 -0.98 14.11 -3.21
N THR A 22 -0.40 14.98 -2.40
CA THR A 22 0.50 16.04 -2.88
C THR A 22 1.93 15.73 -2.50
N ALA A 23 2.88 16.51 -3.03
CA ALA A 23 4.29 16.34 -2.74
C ALA A 23 4.65 16.56 -1.25
N ARG A 24 3.75 17.16 -0.48
CA ARG A 24 3.95 17.42 0.95
C ARG A 24 3.42 16.29 1.84
N ASP A 25 2.68 15.37 1.27
CA ASP A 25 2.09 14.26 2.00
C ASP A 25 3.05 13.09 2.10
N ILE A 26 2.80 12.22 3.07
CA ILE A 26 3.56 10.98 3.23
C ILE A 26 2.75 9.85 2.61
N VAL A 27 3.41 9.02 1.79
CA VAL A 27 2.79 7.85 1.17
C VAL A 27 3.53 6.61 1.62
N ILE A 28 2.82 5.69 2.26
CA ILE A 28 3.38 4.41 2.71
C ILE A 28 2.76 3.31 1.85
N ASP A 29 3.54 2.88 0.86
CA ASP A 29 3.18 1.85 -0.12
C ASP A 29 4.29 0.81 -0.11
N LEU A 30 3.97 -0.41 0.32
CA LEU A 30 4.95 -1.48 0.50
C LEU A 30 5.72 -1.77 -0.79
N ASP A 31 5.05 -1.84 -1.93
CA ASP A 31 5.70 -2.15 -3.21
C ASP A 31 6.66 -1.03 -3.64
N LEU A 32 6.28 0.23 -3.46
CA LEU A 32 7.16 1.36 -3.75
C LEU A 32 8.35 1.40 -2.80
N MET A 33 8.14 1.08 -1.53
CA MET A 33 9.23 1.00 -0.55
C MET A 33 10.21 -0.11 -0.93
N ALA A 34 9.70 -1.27 -1.31
CA ALA A 34 10.54 -2.38 -1.74
C ALA A 34 11.38 -2.02 -2.97
N LEU A 35 10.76 -1.36 -3.94
CA LEU A 35 11.46 -0.90 -5.13
C LEU A 35 12.55 0.11 -4.79
N ALA A 36 12.27 1.04 -3.90
CA ALA A 36 13.23 2.07 -3.49
C ALA A 36 14.42 1.48 -2.74
N MET A 37 14.22 0.41 -1.97
CA MET A 37 15.26 -0.23 -1.17
C MET A 37 16.00 -1.35 -1.92
N ALA A 38 15.47 -1.81 -3.04
CA ALA A 38 16.14 -2.82 -3.87
C ALA A 38 17.27 -2.21 -4.67
N GLY A 39 18.22 -3.05 -5.09
CA GLY A 39 19.31 -2.61 -5.97
C GLY A 39 18.83 -2.28 -7.37
N PRO A 40 19.69 -1.65 -8.19
CA PRO A 40 19.34 -1.30 -9.56
C PRO A 40 18.93 -2.51 -10.40
N GLY A 41 17.90 -2.33 -11.20
CA GLY A 41 17.40 -3.39 -12.07
C GLY A 41 16.42 -4.36 -11.42
N ALA A 42 16.01 -4.10 -10.19
CA ALA A 42 15.06 -4.96 -9.49
C ALA A 42 13.68 -4.94 -10.14
N ASP A 43 13.00 -6.09 -10.08
CA ASP A 43 11.63 -6.21 -10.56
C ASP A 43 10.67 -5.48 -9.63
N HIS A 44 9.61 -4.88 -10.18
CA HIS A 44 8.60 -4.15 -9.41
C HIS A 44 7.75 -5.07 -8.52
N HIS A 45 7.64 -6.34 -8.86
CA HIS A 45 6.70 -7.26 -8.20
C HIS A 45 7.37 -8.52 -7.65
N ALA A 46 8.59 -8.83 -8.09
CA ALA A 46 9.32 -10.02 -7.63
C ALA A 46 10.44 -9.59 -6.68
N HIS A 47 10.20 -9.72 -5.39
CA HIS A 47 11.15 -9.32 -4.34
C HIS A 47 11.67 -10.54 -3.60
N THR A 48 12.95 -10.49 -3.18
CA THR A 48 13.52 -11.56 -2.34
C THR A 48 12.85 -11.58 -0.97
N ASP A 49 12.92 -12.74 -0.29
CA ASP A 49 12.37 -12.88 1.06
C ASP A 49 13.04 -11.93 2.05
N VAL A 50 14.35 -11.74 1.92
CA VAL A 50 15.10 -10.84 2.81
C VAL A 50 14.64 -9.40 2.60
N LEU A 51 14.55 -8.93 1.36
CA LEU A 51 14.07 -7.58 1.07
C LEU A 51 12.65 -7.37 1.61
N THR A 52 11.76 -8.33 1.40
CA THR A 52 10.38 -8.27 1.89
C THR A 52 10.33 -8.12 3.41
N ARG A 53 11.17 -8.87 4.15
CA ARG A 53 11.23 -8.75 5.61
C ARG A 53 11.74 -7.39 6.06
N VAL A 54 12.79 -6.88 5.41
CA VAL A 54 13.33 -5.55 5.73
C VAL A 54 12.30 -4.47 5.48
N VAL A 55 11.61 -4.53 4.35
CA VAL A 55 10.61 -3.53 3.97
C VAL A 55 9.41 -3.57 4.92
N HIS A 56 8.96 -4.75 5.34
CA HIS A 56 7.89 -4.85 6.33
C HIS A 56 8.24 -4.17 7.65
N ARG A 57 9.47 -4.36 8.13
CA ARG A 57 9.94 -3.68 9.35
C ARG A 57 10.02 -2.17 9.16
N ALA A 58 10.53 -1.74 8.03
CA ALA A 58 10.59 -0.31 7.69
C ALA A 58 9.19 0.30 7.60
N ARG A 59 8.23 -0.43 7.05
CA ARG A 59 6.84 0.01 6.95
C ARG A 59 6.22 0.24 8.33
N TYR A 60 6.40 -0.68 9.27
CA TYR A 60 5.89 -0.51 10.64
C TYR A 60 6.50 0.72 11.30
N ALA A 61 7.80 0.93 11.16
CA ALA A 61 8.46 2.10 11.72
C ALA A 61 7.95 3.39 11.07
N ALA A 62 7.75 3.38 9.75
CA ALA A 62 7.23 4.53 9.03
C ALA A 62 5.80 4.88 9.47
N ILE A 63 4.94 3.88 9.66
CA ILE A 63 3.57 4.10 10.14
C ILE A 63 3.60 4.72 11.54
N ASP A 64 4.38 4.14 12.45
CA ASP A 64 4.45 4.61 13.83
C ASP A 64 4.93 6.05 13.91
N GLU A 65 5.97 6.40 13.16
CA GLU A 65 6.49 7.76 13.18
C GLU A 65 5.55 8.74 12.48
N ALA A 66 5.05 8.40 11.31
CA ALA A 66 4.17 9.28 10.55
C ALA A 66 2.88 9.61 11.31
N CYS A 67 2.33 8.64 12.04
CA CYS A 67 1.11 8.84 12.82
C CYS A 67 1.28 9.78 14.01
N GLN A 68 2.52 10.15 14.36
CA GLN A 68 2.79 11.18 15.38
C GLN A 68 2.73 12.60 14.81
N HIS A 69 2.63 12.75 13.50
CA HIS A 69 2.68 14.06 12.82
C HIS A 69 1.42 14.35 12.01
N LEU A 70 0.28 13.73 12.35
CA LEU A 70 -0.97 13.89 11.62
C LEU A 70 -1.56 15.30 11.73
N ASP A 71 -1.09 16.10 12.68
CA ASP A 71 -1.44 17.50 12.80
C ASP A 71 -0.71 18.38 11.78
N LYS A 72 0.33 17.87 11.14
CA LYS A 72 1.18 18.62 10.20
C LYS A 72 1.11 18.12 8.78
N VAL A 73 0.86 16.84 8.57
CA VAL A 73 0.85 16.21 7.25
C VAL A 73 -0.29 15.23 7.13
N ASP A 74 -0.71 14.98 5.90
CA ASP A 74 -1.59 13.87 5.60
C ASP A 74 -0.76 12.65 5.27
N VAL A 75 -1.18 11.49 5.76
CA VAL A 75 -0.49 10.22 5.56
C VAL A 75 -1.42 9.28 4.80
N TYR A 76 -0.97 8.83 3.64
CA TYR A 76 -1.66 7.84 2.82
C TYR A 76 -0.99 6.49 3.03
N LEU A 77 -1.75 5.53 3.51
CA LEU A 77 -1.26 4.19 3.82
C LEU A 77 -2.03 3.14 3.02
N ILE A 78 -1.33 2.37 2.22
CA ILE A 78 -1.92 1.21 1.56
C ILE A 78 -1.89 0.04 2.53
N HIS A 79 -3.05 -0.53 2.81
CA HIS A 79 -3.20 -1.75 3.59
C HIS A 79 -4.29 -2.59 2.94
N THR A 80 -3.88 -3.53 2.11
CA THR A 80 -4.76 -4.28 1.22
C THR A 80 -5.90 -4.97 1.97
N GLN A 81 -5.57 -5.64 3.08
CA GLN A 81 -6.56 -6.37 3.88
C GLN A 81 -6.21 -6.23 5.37
N PRO A 82 -6.61 -5.11 6.01
CA PRO A 82 -6.30 -4.89 7.41
C PRO A 82 -6.95 -5.94 8.32
N SER A 83 -6.20 -6.39 9.32
CA SER A 83 -6.75 -7.22 10.39
C SER A 83 -7.70 -6.40 11.27
N ALA A 84 -8.49 -7.10 12.10
CA ALA A 84 -9.35 -6.42 13.08
C ALA A 84 -8.54 -5.54 14.03
N LYS A 85 -7.35 -6.00 14.43
CA LYS A 85 -6.44 -5.23 15.31
C LYS A 85 -5.96 -3.96 14.61
N ALA A 86 -5.58 -4.06 13.34
CA ALA A 86 -5.14 -2.90 12.55
C ALA A 86 -6.28 -1.90 12.37
N LEU A 87 -7.49 -2.37 12.03
CA LEU A 87 -8.65 -1.50 11.89
C LEU A 87 -8.99 -0.78 13.18
N ALA A 88 -8.87 -1.45 14.35
CA ALA A 88 -9.07 -0.82 15.64
C ALA A 88 -8.05 0.30 15.89
N LYS A 89 -6.77 0.09 15.52
CA LYS A 89 -5.73 1.12 15.62
C LYS A 89 -6.06 2.32 14.72
N TYR A 90 -6.46 2.06 13.48
CA TYR A 90 -6.81 3.14 12.54
C TYR A 90 -8.02 3.93 13.03
N LYS A 91 -9.00 3.25 13.61
CA LYS A 91 -10.17 3.93 14.18
C LYS A 91 -9.78 4.85 15.34
N ARG A 92 -8.88 4.40 16.21
CA ARG A 92 -8.37 5.24 17.31
C ARG A 92 -7.65 6.49 16.79
N LEU A 93 -7.03 6.40 15.64
CA LEU A 93 -6.34 7.52 14.99
C LEU A 93 -7.29 8.37 14.14
N GLU A 94 -8.57 8.07 14.18
CA GLU A 94 -9.60 8.76 13.40
C GLU A 94 -9.29 8.73 11.89
N ALA A 95 -8.76 7.59 11.42
CA ALA A 95 -8.39 7.43 10.02
C ALA A 95 -9.63 7.42 9.12
N ARG A 96 -9.45 7.98 7.93
CA ARG A 96 -10.40 7.81 6.84
C ARG A 96 -10.06 6.52 6.12
N ILE A 97 -11.02 5.60 6.01
CA ILE A 97 -10.84 4.35 5.29
C ILE A 97 -11.45 4.51 3.90
N VAL A 98 -10.62 4.33 2.88
CA VAL A 98 -11.04 4.39 1.48
C VAL A 98 -10.89 3.00 0.89
N THR A 99 -11.97 2.43 0.41
CA THR A 99 -11.93 1.12 -0.25
C THR A 99 -12.00 1.32 -1.75
N VAL A 100 -10.96 0.86 -2.44
CA VAL A 100 -10.87 0.91 -3.90
C VAL A 100 -11.15 -0.49 -4.42
N ASP A 101 -12.33 -0.69 -4.99
CA ASP A 101 -12.75 -1.99 -5.50
C ASP A 101 -13.61 -1.78 -6.76
N PRO A 102 -12.99 -1.83 -7.95
CA PRO A 102 -13.72 -1.65 -9.21
C PRO A 102 -14.51 -2.88 -9.64
N GLY A 103 -14.51 -3.95 -8.82
CA GLY A 103 -15.16 -5.20 -9.16
C GLY A 103 -14.16 -6.28 -9.56
N ARG A 104 -14.54 -7.53 -9.34
CA ARG A 104 -13.64 -8.67 -9.52
C ARG A 104 -13.13 -8.81 -10.95
N ASP A 105 -14.01 -8.66 -11.94
CA ASP A 105 -13.63 -8.85 -13.35
C ASP A 105 -12.59 -7.82 -13.79
N ILE A 106 -12.77 -6.57 -13.38
CA ILE A 106 -11.81 -5.51 -13.68
C ILE A 106 -10.48 -5.77 -12.97
N VAL A 107 -10.50 -6.20 -11.72
CA VAL A 107 -9.30 -6.57 -10.96
C VAL A 107 -8.56 -7.71 -11.67
N MET A 108 -9.25 -8.75 -12.08
CA MET A 108 -8.65 -9.88 -12.78
C MET A 108 -8.02 -9.46 -14.12
N GLN A 109 -8.68 -8.60 -14.88
CA GLN A 109 -8.13 -8.05 -16.11
C GLN A 109 -6.86 -7.26 -15.87
N ARG A 110 -6.82 -6.45 -14.82
CA ARG A 110 -5.63 -5.67 -14.45
C ARG A 110 -4.47 -6.56 -14.01
N VAL A 111 -4.75 -7.61 -13.28
CA VAL A 111 -3.73 -8.59 -12.89
C VAL A 111 -3.10 -9.22 -14.13
N LYS A 112 -3.89 -9.64 -15.11
CA LYS A 112 -3.38 -10.20 -16.36
C LYS A 112 -2.51 -9.22 -17.14
N ALA A 113 -2.86 -7.94 -17.12
CA ALA A 113 -2.12 -6.91 -17.85
C ALA A 113 -0.81 -6.49 -17.16
N MET A 114 -0.75 -6.57 -15.83
CA MET A 114 0.31 -5.95 -15.04
C MET A 114 1.27 -6.95 -14.39
N ARG A 115 0.90 -8.23 -14.29
CA ARG A 115 1.66 -9.22 -13.52
C ARG A 115 2.10 -10.38 -14.38
N GLN A 116 3.06 -11.17 -13.84
CA GLN A 116 3.52 -12.38 -14.49
C GLN A 116 2.39 -13.42 -14.53
N PRO A 117 2.38 -14.34 -15.54
CA PRO A 117 1.32 -15.35 -15.63
C PRO A 117 1.12 -16.18 -14.36
N GLU A 118 2.19 -16.44 -13.61
CA GLU A 118 2.11 -17.16 -12.33
C GLU A 118 1.28 -16.45 -11.29
N MET A 119 1.18 -15.14 -11.37
CA MET A 119 0.40 -14.34 -10.42
C MET A 119 -1.10 -14.50 -10.65
N GLU A 120 -1.52 -14.84 -11.86
CA GLU A 120 -2.94 -15.05 -12.17
C GLU A 120 -3.51 -16.24 -11.40
N ARG A 121 -2.68 -17.23 -11.07
CA ARG A 121 -3.11 -18.43 -10.35
C ARG A 121 -3.36 -18.18 -8.88
N VAL A 122 -2.78 -17.12 -8.34
CA VAL A 122 -2.88 -16.76 -6.93
C VAL A 122 -4.10 -15.89 -6.67
N VAL A 123 -4.56 -15.20 -7.68
CA VAL A 123 -5.69 -14.28 -7.61
C VAL A 123 -6.96 -14.94 -8.10
#